data_7c60e439d17ccd22cccb98475ed0fb33
#
_entry.id   7c60e439d17ccd22cccb98475ed0fb33
#
_cell.length_a   1.000
_cell.length_b   1.000
_cell.length_c   1.000
_cell.angle_alpha   90.00
_cell.angle_beta   90.00
_cell.angle_gamma   90.00
#
_symmetry.space_group_name_H-M   'P 1'
#
loop_
_entity.id
_entity.type
_entity.pdbx_description
1 polymer ?
#
loop_
_entity_poly.entity_id
_entity_poly.type
_entity_poly.pdbx_seq_one_letter_code
_entity_poly.pdbx_strand_id
1 'polypeptide(L)'
;MTVRHPAIDVLARREKHAVDYRSRRDPIASERVVWQAHIFRHLVHLLPGESILEIGSADGAFTRALHDMTRGRNPLVALTATQQPAPVADVETAAIDTLPGPVAGRRFQYVVGQNVLDRDNVSYLLEHVFALLSEGGRVIFIESNPWNPMSAVRRMVYHLLGRPYVQGLLSRTRLYELLSEVGFIRVSARFTDFVYRPLAPTPTTARIMRAASVLLENMPLVQNLAGRIMLHAQRPPRAAARPAVSLCRHPGLRNAVSFVIPCHNEEMNIPPLVNGLLSHYGDYVHEIVLVNDNSRDGTAETINRLVAEDPRIVAVHRQPPNGVGRALRDGYAATTGRWVMSMDCDFQHLLPEMEDMFDAAAEGADVIFGSRFSRLSVLINYPFGKILANRAFHVLANVAIRLGGVRDVSNNLKLMRGELARGLVINEPWFAANAEIGLQLALMGERIREVPISWINRTFDMGQSSFKVLKSGTGYARVLWRFARLTRFGRRRLKAMPSAALCNT
;
A
#
# COMPACT_ATOMS: atom_id res chain seq x y z
N MET A 1 -23.73 -36.85 12.41
CA MET A 1 -22.84 -35.88 13.11
C MET A 1 -21.45 -36.05 12.52
N THR A 2 -20.97 -35.08 11.77
CA THR A 2 -19.60 -35.08 11.27
C THR A 2 -18.66 -34.91 12.47
N VAL A 3 -17.75 -35.86 12.63
CA VAL A 3 -16.75 -35.80 13.73
C VAL A 3 -15.82 -34.63 13.42
N ARG A 4 -15.71 -33.71 14.36
CA ARG A 4 -14.85 -32.54 14.24
C ARG A 4 -13.39 -32.96 14.18
N HIS A 5 -12.64 -32.39 13.23
CA HIS A 5 -11.23 -32.66 13.04
C HIS A 5 -10.38 -32.01 14.15
N PRO A 6 -9.41 -32.72 14.77
CA PRO A 6 -8.59 -32.18 15.87
C PRO A 6 -7.90 -30.82 15.54
N ALA A 7 -7.47 -30.61 14.31
CA ALA A 7 -6.89 -29.32 13.87
C ALA A 7 -7.89 -28.14 13.98
N ILE A 8 -9.19 -28.41 13.83
CA ILE A 8 -10.25 -27.39 13.99
C ILE A 8 -10.50 -27.09 15.46
N ASP A 9 -10.31 -28.06 16.36
CA ASP A 9 -10.34 -27.80 17.80
C ASP A 9 -9.19 -26.90 18.26
N VAL A 10 -8.02 -27.04 17.65
CA VAL A 10 -6.90 -26.12 17.88
C VAL A 10 -7.28 -24.72 17.41
N LEU A 11 -7.86 -24.59 16.22
CA LEU A 11 -8.33 -23.31 15.68
C LEU A 11 -9.38 -22.67 16.61
N ALA A 12 -10.37 -23.42 17.08
CA ALA A 12 -11.39 -22.90 18.01
C ALA A 12 -10.81 -22.35 19.31
N ARG A 13 -9.81 -23.04 19.88
CA ARG A 13 -9.10 -22.53 21.06
C ARG A 13 -8.38 -21.22 20.80
N ARG A 14 -7.76 -21.08 19.62
CA ARG A 14 -7.07 -19.85 19.21
C ARG A 14 -8.03 -18.70 18.97
N GLU A 15 -9.15 -18.94 18.30
CA GLU A 15 -10.21 -17.96 18.12
C GLU A 15 -10.73 -17.43 19.45
N LYS A 16 -11.09 -18.33 20.36
CA LYS A 16 -11.54 -17.97 21.71
C LYS A 16 -10.51 -17.10 22.44
N HIS A 17 -9.25 -17.50 22.40
CA HIS A 17 -8.16 -16.69 22.98
C HIS A 17 -8.01 -15.31 22.35
N ALA A 18 -8.15 -15.22 21.02
CA ALA A 18 -8.07 -13.96 20.31
C ALA A 18 -9.20 -13.00 20.67
N VAL A 19 -10.43 -13.49 20.81
CA VAL A 19 -11.60 -12.73 21.27
C VAL A 19 -11.42 -12.24 22.70
N ASP A 20 -11.04 -13.12 23.63
CA ASP A 20 -10.79 -12.76 25.02
C ASP A 20 -9.68 -11.70 25.17
N TYR A 21 -8.65 -11.80 24.36
CA TYR A 21 -7.55 -10.83 24.35
C TYR A 21 -8.01 -9.46 23.82
N ARG A 22 -8.74 -9.43 22.71
CA ARG A 22 -9.26 -8.18 22.11
C ARG A 22 -10.22 -7.48 23.07
N SER A 23 -11.20 -8.18 23.59
CA SER A 23 -12.26 -7.60 24.42
C SER A 23 -11.76 -7.05 25.74
N ARG A 24 -10.74 -7.68 26.34
CA ARG A 24 -10.31 -7.35 27.71
C ARG A 24 -9.00 -6.60 27.80
N ARG A 25 -8.17 -6.62 26.77
CA ARG A 25 -6.75 -6.24 26.90
C ARG A 25 -6.17 -5.39 25.79
N ASP A 26 -6.86 -5.21 24.68
CA ASP A 26 -6.33 -4.39 23.56
C ASP A 26 -7.22 -3.16 23.31
N PRO A 27 -6.87 -1.97 23.86
CA PRO A 27 -7.67 -0.76 23.70
C PRO A 27 -7.71 -0.25 22.24
N ILE A 28 -6.87 -0.80 21.37
CA ILE A 28 -6.76 -0.42 19.97
C ILE A 28 -7.09 -1.60 19.04
N ALA A 29 -7.78 -2.61 19.56
CA ALA A 29 -8.10 -3.81 18.78
C ALA A 29 -8.81 -3.49 17.46
N SER A 30 -9.78 -2.58 17.48
CA SER A 30 -10.51 -2.13 16.30
C SER A 30 -9.60 -1.44 15.28
N GLU A 31 -8.70 -0.56 15.73
CA GLU A 31 -7.75 0.11 14.82
C GLU A 31 -6.74 -0.89 14.24
N ARG A 32 -6.30 -1.87 15.04
CA ARG A 32 -5.36 -2.89 14.61
C ARG A 32 -5.92 -3.76 13.49
N VAL A 33 -7.16 -4.21 13.57
CA VAL A 33 -7.78 -5.00 12.50
C VAL A 33 -7.97 -4.19 11.22
N VAL A 34 -8.31 -2.90 11.33
CA VAL A 34 -8.37 -1.99 10.17
C VAL A 34 -7.00 -1.86 9.50
N TRP A 35 -5.92 -1.67 10.27
CA TRP A 35 -4.57 -1.63 9.69
C TRP A 35 -4.22 -2.92 8.97
N GLN A 36 -4.57 -4.06 9.54
CA GLN A 36 -4.28 -5.36 8.95
C GLN A 36 -5.06 -5.60 7.67
N ALA A 37 -6.32 -5.18 7.60
CA ALA A 37 -7.12 -5.23 6.38
C ALA A 37 -6.51 -4.35 5.26
N HIS A 38 -6.06 -3.14 5.60
CA HIS A 38 -5.35 -2.28 4.64
C HIS A 38 -4.01 -2.88 4.18
N ILE A 39 -3.23 -3.48 5.09
CA ILE A 39 -1.99 -4.16 4.71
C ILE A 39 -2.29 -5.32 3.75
N PHE A 40 -3.34 -6.10 3.99
CA PHE A 40 -3.80 -7.15 3.07
C PHE A 40 -4.10 -6.57 1.69
N ARG A 41 -4.95 -5.54 1.60
CA ARG A 41 -5.31 -4.90 0.33
C ARG A 41 -4.08 -4.47 -0.47
N HIS A 42 -3.15 -3.79 0.19
CA HIS A 42 -1.93 -3.27 -0.44
C HIS A 42 -0.98 -4.39 -0.88
N LEU A 43 -0.83 -5.44 -0.06
CA LEU A 43 0.09 -6.54 -0.35
C LEU A 43 -0.34 -7.35 -1.58
N VAL A 44 -1.65 -7.53 -1.77
CA VAL A 44 -2.18 -8.37 -2.85
C VAL A 44 -2.62 -7.58 -4.08
N HIS A 45 -2.70 -6.24 -3.99
CA HIS A 45 -3.27 -5.37 -5.03
C HIS A 45 -4.68 -5.83 -5.41
N LEU A 46 -5.54 -5.91 -4.40
CA LEU A 46 -6.89 -6.45 -4.49
C LEU A 46 -7.74 -5.69 -5.51
N LEU A 47 -8.29 -6.41 -6.47
CA LEU A 47 -9.24 -5.88 -7.45
C LEU A 47 -10.68 -6.18 -7.04
N PRO A 48 -11.65 -5.33 -7.40
CA PRO A 48 -13.08 -5.63 -7.22
C PRO A 48 -13.47 -6.95 -7.88
N GLY A 49 -14.38 -7.70 -7.25
CA GLY A 49 -14.86 -8.98 -7.74
C GLY A 49 -13.98 -10.19 -7.41
N GLU A 50 -12.75 -9.99 -6.96
CA GLU A 50 -11.89 -11.09 -6.50
C GLU A 50 -12.41 -11.66 -5.18
N SER A 51 -12.56 -12.97 -5.11
CA SER A 51 -13.14 -13.65 -3.94
C SER A 51 -12.11 -13.85 -2.82
N ILE A 52 -12.57 -13.66 -1.60
CA ILE A 52 -11.78 -13.76 -0.38
C ILE A 52 -12.40 -14.82 0.52
N LEU A 53 -11.57 -15.71 1.07
CA LEU A 53 -11.93 -16.62 2.14
C LEU A 53 -11.18 -16.22 3.40
N GLU A 54 -11.88 -15.90 4.46
CA GLU A 54 -11.31 -15.72 5.79
C GLU A 54 -11.43 -17.02 6.59
N ILE A 55 -10.33 -17.47 7.18
CA ILE A 55 -10.30 -18.61 8.11
C ILE A 55 -10.00 -18.08 9.50
N GLY A 56 -10.80 -18.50 10.48
CA GLY A 56 -10.64 -18.06 11.87
C GLY A 56 -11.27 -16.68 12.11
N SER A 57 -12.46 -16.44 11.60
CA SER A 57 -13.16 -15.14 11.68
C SER A 57 -13.59 -14.75 13.10
N ALA A 58 -13.70 -15.72 14.02
CA ALA A 58 -13.96 -15.52 15.44
C ALA A 58 -15.15 -14.57 15.73
N ASP A 59 -14.89 -13.35 16.20
CA ASP A 59 -15.90 -12.33 16.51
C ASP A 59 -16.31 -11.47 15.31
N GLY A 60 -15.84 -11.78 14.11
CA GLY A 60 -16.12 -11.05 12.88
C GLY A 60 -15.50 -9.65 12.78
N ALA A 61 -14.60 -9.29 13.70
CA ALA A 61 -13.99 -7.96 13.69
C ALA A 61 -13.12 -7.72 12.45
N PHE A 62 -12.34 -8.71 12.05
CA PHE A 62 -11.51 -8.62 10.85
C PHE A 62 -12.35 -8.78 9.58
N THR A 63 -13.37 -9.62 9.61
CA THR A 63 -14.37 -9.77 8.54
C THR A 63 -15.00 -8.42 8.19
N ARG A 64 -15.49 -7.68 9.20
CA ARG A 64 -16.04 -6.33 9.02
C ARG A 64 -15.01 -5.38 8.42
N ALA A 65 -13.79 -5.37 8.94
CA ALA A 65 -12.74 -4.50 8.43
C ALA A 65 -12.36 -4.82 6.96
N LEU A 66 -12.37 -6.10 6.55
CA LEU A 66 -12.19 -6.51 5.16
C LEU A 66 -13.36 -6.07 4.28
N HIS A 67 -14.59 -6.30 4.73
CA HIS A 67 -15.79 -5.90 4.01
C HIS A 67 -15.84 -4.37 3.79
N ASP A 68 -15.63 -3.59 4.85
CA ASP A 68 -15.62 -2.12 4.77
C ASP A 68 -14.49 -1.60 3.85
N MET A 69 -13.30 -2.17 3.96
CA MET A 69 -12.15 -1.81 3.15
C MET A 69 -12.39 -2.11 1.66
N THR A 70 -13.10 -3.20 1.33
CA THR A 70 -13.49 -3.56 -0.04
C THR A 70 -14.76 -2.85 -0.50
N ARG A 71 -15.43 -2.13 0.39
CA ARG A 71 -16.74 -1.48 0.12
C ARG A 71 -17.79 -2.48 -0.37
N GLY A 72 -17.74 -3.71 0.15
CA GLY A 72 -18.64 -4.80 -0.24
C GLY A 72 -18.49 -5.30 -1.69
N ARG A 73 -17.46 -4.87 -2.43
CA ARG A 73 -17.28 -5.23 -3.85
C ARG A 73 -16.61 -6.57 -4.09
N ASN A 74 -16.07 -7.17 -3.05
CA ASN A 74 -15.39 -8.45 -3.12
C ASN A 74 -16.24 -9.51 -2.42
N PRO A 75 -16.58 -10.62 -3.10
CA PRO A 75 -17.23 -11.75 -2.43
C PRO A 75 -16.37 -12.23 -1.26
N LEU A 76 -16.90 -12.17 -0.05
CA LEU A 76 -16.19 -12.56 1.17
C LEU A 76 -16.95 -13.70 1.86
N VAL A 77 -16.23 -14.76 2.18
CA VAL A 77 -16.71 -15.86 3.00
C VAL A 77 -15.88 -15.94 4.25
N ALA A 78 -16.51 -16.02 5.41
CA ALA A 78 -15.83 -16.08 6.70
C ALA A 78 -16.13 -17.40 7.41
N LEU A 79 -15.08 -18.18 7.66
CA LEU A 79 -15.16 -19.45 8.36
C LEU A 79 -14.67 -19.32 9.80
N THR A 80 -15.46 -19.86 10.73
CA THR A 80 -15.09 -19.93 12.15
C THR A 80 -15.16 -21.34 12.67
N ALA A 81 -14.24 -21.68 13.56
CA ALA A 81 -14.29 -22.92 14.31
C ALA A 81 -15.19 -22.83 15.56
N THR A 82 -15.74 -21.66 15.89
CA THR A 82 -16.78 -21.52 16.92
C THR A 82 -18.13 -21.92 16.38
N GLN A 83 -19.00 -22.50 17.21
CA GLN A 83 -20.32 -22.98 16.77
C GLN A 83 -21.33 -21.87 16.46
N GLN A 84 -21.02 -20.65 16.86
CA GLN A 84 -21.85 -19.47 16.60
C GLN A 84 -21.04 -18.43 15.83
N PRO A 85 -21.10 -18.44 14.49
CA PRO A 85 -20.46 -17.41 13.69
C PRO A 85 -21.04 -16.03 14.01
N ALA A 86 -20.19 -15.04 14.18
CA ALA A 86 -20.63 -13.66 14.33
C ALA A 86 -21.18 -13.16 12.99
N PRO A 87 -22.45 -12.74 12.91
CA PRO A 87 -23.00 -12.25 11.65
C PRO A 87 -22.34 -10.93 11.25
N VAL A 88 -22.01 -10.82 9.98
CA VAL A 88 -21.56 -9.57 9.35
C VAL A 88 -22.47 -9.33 8.16
N ALA A 89 -23.02 -8.13 8.05
CA ALA A 89 -23.94 -7.79 6.98
C ALA A 89 -23.27 -8.04 5.61
N ASP A 90 -24.03 -8.62 4.69
CA ASP A 90 -23.60 -8.91 3.31
C ASP A 90 -22.37 -9.86 3.18
N VAL A 91 -22.03 -10.59 4.26
CA VAL A 91 -20.95 -11.58 4.27
C VAL A 91 -21.49 -12.96 4.62
N GLU A 92 -21.12 -13.95 3.81
CA GLU A 92 -21.42 -15.35 4.10
C GLU A 92 -20.55 -15.83 5.26
N THR A 93 -21.17 -16.23 6.39
CA THR A 93 -20.48 -16.73 7.57
C THR A 93 -20.87 -18.16 7.86
N ALA A 94 -19.91 -19.05 8.14
CA ALA A 94 -20.16 -20.45 8.41
C ALA A 94 -19.26 -21.03 9.51
N ALA A 95 -19.83 -21.90 10.34
CA ALA A 95 -19.06 -22.73 11.26
C ALA A 95 -18.44 -23.93 10.54
N ILE A 96 -17.24 -24.33 10.96
CA ILE A 96 -16.52 -25.48 10.39
C ILE A 96 -16.15 -26.50 11.45
N ASP A 97 -16.35 -27.79 11.11
CA ASP A 97 -15.82 -28.94 11.84
C ASP A 97 -14.70 -29.63 11.05
N THR A 98 -14.66 -29.43 9.73
CA THR A 98 -13.61 -29.92 8.83
C THR A 98 -13.42 -28.92 7.67
N LEU A 99 -12.24 -28.95 7.02
CA LEU A 99 -12.03 -28.28 5.73
C LEU A 99 -12.00 -29.35 4.62
N PRO A 100 -12.58 -29.04 3.44
CA PRO A 100 -13.18 -27.78 3.00
C PRO A 100 -14.58 -27.48 3.54
N GLY A 101 -15.26 -28.45 4.19
CA GLY A 101 -16.57 -28.26 4.81
C GLY A 101 -17.56 -27.47 3.95
N PRO A 102 -18.11 -26.36 4.46
CA PRO A 102 -19.17 -25.59 3.75
C PRO A 102 -18.70 -24.93 2.46
N VAL A 103 -17.40 -24.87 2.20
CA VAL A 103 -16.83 -24.31 0.97
C VAL A 103 -16.31 -25.37 -0.01
N ALA A 104 -16.75 -26.62 0.15
CA ALA A 104 -16.36 -27.71 -0.74
C ALA A 104 -16.71 -27.38 -2.21
N GLY A 105 -15.77 -27.66 -3.13
CA GLY A 105 -15.93 -27.38 -4.55
C GLY A 105 -15.72 -25.90 -4.96
N ARG A 106 -15.57 -24.99 -4.02
CA ARG A 106 -15.30 -23.57 -4.31
C ARG A 106 -13.80 -23.31 -4.42
N ARG A 107 -13.45 -22.22 -5.09
CA ARG A 107 -12.08 -21.71 -5.21
C ARG A 107 -12.09 -20.21 -4.94
N PHE A 108 -11.02 -19.74 -4.31
CA PHE A 108 -10.87 -18.33 -3.91
C PHE A 108 -9.57 -17.76 -4.48
N GLN A 109 -9.58 -16.49 -4.85
CA GLN A 109 -8.37 -15.78 -5.25
C GLN A 109 -7.47 -15.49 -4.03
N TYR A 110 -8.08 -15.26 -2.87
CA TYR A 110 -7.35 -14.99 -1.64
C TYR A 110 -7.88 -15.82 -0.48
N VAL A 111 -6.96 -16.34 0.33
CA VAL A 111 -7.27 -16.90 1.64
C VAL A 111 -6.50 -16.08 2.69
N VAL A 112 -7.21 -15.64 3.72
CA VAL A 112 -6.64 -14.79 4.77
C VAL A 112 -7.00 -15.34 6.15
N GLY A 113 -6.10 -15.14 7.14
CA GLY A 113 -6.39 -15.53 8.51
C GLY A 113 -5.48 -14.82 9.52
N GLN A 114 -5.97 -14.67 10.74
CA GLN A 114 -5.26 -14.03 11.83
C GLN A 114 -5.10 -14.95 13.03
N ASN A 115 -3.87 -15.26 13.43
CA ASN A 115 -3.56 -16.19 14.54
C ASN A 115 -4.23 -17.56 14.38
N VAL A 116 -4.24 -18.09 13.18
CA VAL A 116 -4.88 -19.38 12.86
C VAL A 116 -3.91 -20.54 12.88
N LEU A 117 -2.62 -20.30 12.63
CA LEU A 117 -1.61 -21.36 12.52
C LEU A 117 -1.02 -21.72 13.88
N ASP A 118 -0.98 -23.00 14.17
CA ASP A 118 -0.34 -23.60 15.32
C ASP A 118 0.48 -24.84 14.90
N ARG A 119 1.37 -25.33 15.75
CA ARG A 119 2.16 -26.55 15.46
C ARG A 119 1.28 -27.75 15.14
N ASP A 120 0.14 -27.85 15.83
CA ASP A 120 -0.74 -29.02 15.78
C ASP A 120 -1.78 -28.94 14.64
N ASN A 121 -1.92 -27.79 13.96
CA ASN A 121 -2.91 -27.64 12.88
C ASN A 121 -2.32 -27.14 11.55
N VAL A 122 -1.07 -26.67 11.54
CA VAL A 122 -0.50 -25.96 10.39
C VAL A 122 -0.47 -26.79 9.12
N SER A 123 -0.03 -28.04 9.18
CA SER A 123 0.03 -28.91 8.00
C SER A 123 -1.36 -29.13 7.40
N TYR A 124 -2.33 -29.48 8.24
CA TYR A 124 -3.72 -29.67 7.85
C TYR A 124 -4.30 -28.40 7.21
N LEU A 125 -4.12 -27.24 7.85
CA LEU A 125 -4.64 -25.98 7.32
C LEU A 125 -3.98 -25.58 5.99
N LEU A 126 -2.66 -25.68 5.87
CA LEU A 126 -1.96 -25.27 4.64
C LEU A 126 -2.31 -26.14 3.45
N GLU A 127 -2.45 -27.47 3.62
CA GLU A 127 -2.87 -28.38 2.54
C GLU A 127 -4.27 -28.04 2.03
N HIS A 128 -5.23 -27.84 2.95
CA HIS A 128 -6.61 -27.50 2.57
C HIS A 128 -6.72 -26.10 1.97
N VAL A 129 -5.97 -25.13 2.52
CA VAL A 129 -5.88 -23.77 1.96
C VAL A 129 -5.31 -23.79 0.54
N PHE A 130 -4.24 -24.57 0.32
CA PHE A 130 -3.68 -24.72 -1.03
C PHE A 130 -4.71 -25.28 -2.02
N ALA A 131 -5.48 -26.27 -1.57
CA ALA A 131 -6.55 -26.86 -2.38
C ALA A 131 -7.71 -25.89 -2.65
N LEU A 132 -8.04 -25.00 -1.72
CA LEU A 132 -9.12 -23.99 -1.85
C LEU A 132 -8.72 -22.76 -2.68
N LEU A 133 -7.43 -22.53 -2.90
CA LEU A 133 -6.99 -21.41 -3.73
C LEU A 133 -7.21 -21.70 -5.22
N SER A 134 -7.60 -20.68 -5.94
CA SER A 134 -7.52 -20.66 -7.41
C SER A 134 -6.07 -20.74 -7.87
N GLU A 135 -5.81 -21.12 -9.11
CA GLU A 135 -4.47 -21.04 -9.70
C GLU A 135 -4.00 -19.59 -9.71
N GLY A 136 -2.77 -19.34 -9.25
CA GLY A 136 -2.26 -18.00 -9.04
C GLY A 136 -2.83 -17.27 -7.80
N GLY A 137 -3.78 -17.88 -7.11
CA GLY A 137 -4.34 -17.35 -5.87
C GLY A 137 -3.30 -17.24 -4.76
N ARG A 138 -3.56 -16.39 -3.77
CA ARG A 138 -2.59 -16.04 -2.73
C ARG A 138 -3.16 -16.27 -1.33
N VAL A 139 -2.27 -16.67 -0.42
CA VAL A 139 -2.59 -16.79 1.00
C VAL A 139 -1.86 -15.70 1.79
N ILE A 140 -2.54 -15.12 2.77
CA ILE A 140 -1.98 -14.17 3.71
C ILE A 140 -2.38 -14.57 5.13
N PHE A 141 -1.37 -14.96 5.94
CA PHE A 141 -1.59 -15.21 7.35
C PHE A 141 -0.83 -14.19 8.20
N ILE A 142 -1.48 -13.70 9.25
CA ILE A 142 -0.93 -12.74 10.21
C ILE A 142 -0.81 -13.44 11.55
N GLU A 143 0.41 -13.87 11.88
CA GLU A 143 0.70 -14.70 13.05
C GLU A 143 1.48 -13.95 14.13
N SER A 144 1.44 -14.42 15.35
CA SER A 144 2.23 -13.87 16.44
C SER A 144 3.71 -14.23 16.28
N ASN A 145 4.60 -13.25 16.48
CA ASN A 145 6.03 -13.47 16.39
C ASN A 145 6.57 -14.08 17.69
N PRO A 146 7.17 -15.29 17.68
CA PRO A 146 7.73 -15.93 18.86
C PRO A 146 8.96 -15.20 19.43
N TRP A 147 9.66 -14.43 18.60
CA TRP A 147 10.86 -13.67 18.99
C TRP A 147 10.54 -12.30 19.59
N ASN A 148 9.27 -11.94 19.63
CA ASN A 148 8.84 -10.69 20.26
C ASN A 148 9.13 -10.72 21.77
N PRO A 149 9.85 -9.70 22.31
CA PRO A 149 10.20 -9.66 23.74
C PRO A 149 8.99 -9.75 24.68
N MET A 150 7.88 -9.10 24.31
CA MET A 150 6.66 -9.14 25.11
C MET A 150 6.00 -10.53 25.10
N SER A 151 6.13 -11.25 24.00
CA SER A 151 5.68 -12.65 23.91
C SER A 151 6.54 -13.56 24.80
N ALA A 152 7.84 -13.31 24.86
CA ALA A 152 8.77 -14.04 25.73
C ALA A 152 8.45 -13.80 27.21
N VAL A 153 8.27 -12.54 27.62
CA VAL A 153 7.86 -12.17 29.00
C VAL A 153 6.52 -12.81 29.35
N ARG A 154 5.56 -12.77 28.45
CA ARG A 154 4.23 -13.37 28.68
C ARG A 154 4.33 -14.89 28.86
N ARG A 155 5.12 -15.59 28.05
CA ARG A 155 5.36 -17.04 28.23
C ARG A 155 5.94 -17.35 29.60
N MET A 156 6.95 -16.59 30.03
CA MET A 156 7.57 -16.74 31.33
C MET A 156 6.55 -16.55 32.46
N VAL A 157 5.73 -15.51 32.39
CA VAL A 157 4.67 -15.24 33.38
C VAL A 157 3.63 -16.36 33.41
N TYR A 158 3.17 -16.85 32.26
CA TYR A 158 2.21 -17.97 32.18
C TYR A 158 2.80 -19.24 32.74
N HIS A 159 4.07 -19.53 32.46
CA HIS A 159 4.79 -20.65 33.00
C HIS A 159 4.88 -20.60 34.55
N LEU A 160 5.25 -19.43 35.09
CA LEU A 160 5.32 -19.18 36.53
C LEU A 160 3.96 -19.32 37.22
N LEU A 161 2.86 -19.00 36.53
CA LEU A 161 1.50 -19.11 37.04
C LEU A 161 0.88 -20.51 36.81
N GLY A 162 1.64 -21.47 36.28
CA GLY A 162 1.13 -22.82 35.96
C GLY A 162 0.01 -22.83 34.90
N ARG A 163 -0.08 -21.81 34.07
CA ARG A 163 -1.13 -21.65 33.05
C ARG A 163 -0.60 -22.06 31.67
N PRO A 164 -1.39 -22.77 30.85
CA PRO A 164 -0.99 -23.11 29.50
C PRO A 164 -0.90 -21.82 28.62
N TYR A 165 0.19 -21.71 27.86
CA TYR A 165 0.36 -20.61 26.88
C TYR A 165 -0.19 -21.07 25.54
N VAL A 166 -1.32 -20.50 25.14
CA VAL A 166 -2.13 -20.94 23.99
C VAL A 166 -1.66 -20.35 22.64
N GLN A 167 -0.56 -19.62 22.57
CA GLN A 167 -0.09 -19.11 21.28
C GLN A 167 0.90 -20.08 20.64
N GLY A 168 0.56 -20.58 19.47
CA GLY A 168 1.45 -21.35 18.62
C GLY A 168 2.68 -20.56 18.24
N LEU A 169 3.83 -21.20 18.35
CA LEU A 169 5.12 -20.55 18.21
C LEU A 169 5.84 -21.14 17.01
N LEU A 170 5.32 -20.80 15.82
CA LEU A 170 6.00 -21.11 14.58
C LEU A 170 6.96 -19.95 14.25
N SER A 171 8.25 -20.27 14.12
CA SER A 171 9.24 -19.29 13.67
C SER A 171 9.03 -18.95 12.21
N ARG A 172 9.52 -17.77 11.80
CA ARG A 172 9.49 -17.34 10.39
C ARG A 172 10.09 -18.40 9.46
N THR A 173 11.21 -18.99 9.84
CA THR A 173 11.88 -20.02 9.04
C THR A 173 11.01 -21.26 8.88
N ARG A 174 10.42 -21.76 9.99
CA ARG A 174 9.57 -22.95 9.92
C ARG A 174 8.29 -22.71 9.12
N LEU A 175 7.71 -21.54 9.21
CA LEU A 175 6.53 -21.17 8.40
C LEU A 175 6.88 -21.10 6.90
N TYR A 176 8.07 -20.57 6.58
CA TYR A 176 8.57 -20.56 5.20
C TYR A 176 8.77 -21.97 4.66
N GLU A 177 9.40 -22.86 5.42
CA GLU A 177 9.59 -24.27 5.04
C GLU A 177 8.27 -24.97 4.78
N LEU A 178 7.32 -24.89 5.72
CA LEU A 178 6.02 -25.55 5.61
C LEU A 178 5.21 -25.07 4.39
N LEU A 179 5.22 -23.77 4.10
CA LEU A 179 4.57 -23.25 2.89
C LEU A 179 5.23 -23.79 1.62
N SER A 180 6.56 -23.88 1.62
CA SER A 180 7.32 -24.39 0.46
C SER A 180 7.09 -25.90 0.28
N GLU A 181 7.04 -26.68 1.38
CA GLU A 181 6.76 -28.12 1.37
C GLU A 181 5.38 -28.44 0.76
N VAL A 182 4.36 -27.61 1.01
CA VAL A 182 3.02 -27.76 0.42
C VAL A 182 2.97 -27.40 -1.08
N GLY A 183 4.00 -26.71 -1.59
CA GLY A 183 4.09 -26.33 -2.99
C GLY A 183 3.75 -24.87 -3.30
N PHE A 184 3.67 -24.01 -2.29
CA PHE A 184 3.54 -22.58 -2.51
C PHE A 184 4.83 -22.00 -3.10
N ILE A 185 4.66 -21.01 -3.97
CA ILE A 185 5.74 -20.22 -4.55
C ILE A 185 5.68 -18.77 -4.04
N ARG A 186 6.71 -17.99 -4.32
CA ARG A 186 6.82 -16.56 -3.90
C ARG A 186 6.53 -16.38 -2.41
N VAL A 187 7.01 -17.32 -1.61
CA VAL A 187 6.83 -17.28 -0.16
C VAL A 187 7.60 -16.12 0.42
N SER A 188 6.93 -15.27 1.14
CA SER A 188 7.55 -14.18 1.91
C SER A 188 7.00 -14.14 3.32
N ALA A 189 7.87 -13.86 4.28
CA ALA A 189 7.51 -13.72 5.69
C ALA A 189 8.13 -12.44 6.23
N ARG A 190 7.29 -11.50 6.67
CA ARG A 190 7.68 -10.17 7.12
C ARG A 190 7.31 -9.96 8.55
N PHE A 191 8.13 -9.18 9.23
CA PHE A 191 7.84 -8.73 10.57
C PHE A 191 7.08 -7.41 10.53
N THR A 192 5.97 -7.34 11.28
CA THR A 192 5.11 -6.15 11.34
C THR A 192 4.64 -5.91 12.77
N ASP A 193 4.15 -4.68 13.03
CA ASP A 193 3.47 -4.31 14.26
C ASP A 193 4.39 -4.18 15.48
N PHE A 194 4.94 -2.97 15.65
CA PHE A 194 5.66 -2.56 16.86
C PHE A 194 4.79 -1.81 17.88
N VAL A 195 3.46 -1.92 17.77
CA VAL A 195 2.57 -1.28 18.72
C VAL A 195 2.35 -2.18 19.92
N TYR A 196 3.09 -1.90 20.98
CA TYR A 196 3.01 -2.65 22.24
C TYR A 196 2.09 -1.97 23.22
N ARG A 197 1.15 -2.72 23.79
CA ARG A 197 0.18 -2.20 24.76
C ARG A 197 0.81 -1.45 25.95
N PRO A 198 1.86 -1.92 26.62
CA PRO A 198 2.46 -1.20 27.73
C PRO A 198 2.97 0.19 27.36
N LEU A 199 3.38 0.37 26.09
CA LEU A 199 3.89 1.64 25.56
C LEU A 199 2.82 2.46 24.84
N ALA A 200 1.66 1.87 24.58
CA ALA A 200 0.54 2.48 23.87
C ALA A 200 -0.77 2.29 24.66
N PRO A 201 -0.89 2.90 25.86
CA PRO A 201 -2.06 2.71 26.72
C PRO A 201 -3.33 3.38 26.17
N THR A 202 -3.20 4.33 25.26
CA THR A 202 -4.33 5.06 24.67
C THR A 202 -4.35 4.94 23.15
N PRO A 203 -5.51 5.15 22.48
CA PRO A 203 -5.58 5.17 21.02
C PRO A 203 -4.64 6.20 20.38
N THR A 204 -4.43 7.35 21.02
CA THR A 204 -3.53 8.41 20.50
C THR A 204 -2.07 7.94 20.50
N THR A 205 -1.59 7.40 21.62
CA THR A 205 -0.22 6.87 21.72
C THR A 205 -0.01 5.70 20.77
N ALA A 206 -1.03 4.85 20.60
CA ALA A 206 -1.00 3.75 19.64
C ALA A 206 -0.88 4.21 18.19
N ARG A 207 -1.57 5.30 17.81
CA ARG A 207 -1.45 5.91 16.47
C ARG A 207 -0.05 6.47 16.22
N ILE A 208 0.55 7.12 17.23
CA ILE A 208 1.93 7.60 17.13
C ILE A 208 2.90 6.42 16.99
N MET A 209 2.74 5.38 17.82
CA MET A 209 3.55 4.17 17.71
C MET A 209 3.37 3.46 16.38
N ARG A 210 2.16 3.44 15.80
CA ARG A 210 1.95 2.84 14.48
C ARG A 210 2.74 3.61 13.41
N ALA A 211 2.81 4.92 13.46
CA ALA A 211 3.63 5.71 12.55
C ALA A 211 5.14 5.41 12.71
N ALA A 212 5.61 5.21 13.94
CA ALA A 212 6.97 4.77 14.21
C ALA A 212 7.21 3.30 13.81
N SER A 213 6.20 2.45 13.93
CA SER A 213 6.27 1.03 13.54
C SER A 213 6.69 0.84 12.08
N VAL A 214 6.18 1.66 11.16
CA VAL A 214 6.56 1.61 9.74
C VAL A 214 8.07 1.79 9.55
N LEU A 215 8.70 2.63 10.37
CA LEU A 215 10.15 2.81 10.37
C LEU A 215 10.86 1.56 10.89
N LEU A 216 10.44 1.06 12.07
CA LEU A 216 11.06 -0.07 12.76
C LEU A 216 10.91 -1.39 11.98
N GLU A 217 9.80 -1.58 11.29
CA GLU A 217 9.52 -2.73 10.43
C GLU A 217 10.51 -2.87 9.25
N ASN A 218 11.17 -1.77 8.88
CA ASN A 218 12.17 -1.73 7.81
C ASN A 218 13.62 -1.59 8.33
N MET A 219 13.84 -1.59 9.65
CA MET A 219 15.19 -1.56 10.24
C MET A 219 15.79 -2.97 10.31
N PRO A 220 16.95 -3.20 9.71
CA PRO A 220 17.68 -4.47 9.89
C PRO A 220 17.86 -4.79 11.38
N LEU A 221 17.77 -6.06 11.75
CA LEU A 221 17.85 -6.60 13.10
C LEU A 221 16.66 -6.21 14.01
N VAL A 222 16.27 -4.93 14.06
CA VAL A 222 15.18 -4.45 14.91
C VAL A 222 13.83 -5.06 14.46
N GLN A 223 13.59 -5.20 13.17
CA GLN A 223 12.37 -5.78 12.61
C GLN A 223 12.04 -7.15 13.22
N ASN A 224 13.03 -7.95 13.60
CA ASN A 224 12.83 -9.27 14.19
C ASN A 224 12.11 -9.22 15.55
N LEU A 225 12.07 -8.08 16.21
CA LEU A 225 11.40 -7.86 17.49
C LEU A 225 9.92 -7.46 17.32
N ALA A 226 9.41 -7.27 16.11
CA ALA A 226 8.02 -6.91 15.86
C ALA A 226 7.04 -7.92 16.46
N GLY A 227 5.82 -7.48 16.73
CA GLY A 227 4.80 -8.31 17.40
C GLY A 227 4.19 -9.38 16.52
N ARG A 228 4.23 -9.22 15.20
CA ARG A 228 3.58 -10.09 14.22
C ARG A 228 4.52 -10.52 13.11
N ILE A 229 4.21 -11.68 12.53
CA ILE A 229 4.75 -12.18 11.27
C ILE A 229 3.60 -12.18 10.27
N MET A 230 3.77 -11.50 9.16
CA MET A 230 2.87 -11.58 8.01
C MET A 230 3.48 -12.51 6.98
N LEU A 231 2.75 -13.56 6.68
CA LEU A 231 3.08 -14.55 5.67
C LEU A 231 2.30 -14.26 4.41
N HIS A 232 2.97 -14.29 3.29
CA HIS A 232 2.37 -14.21 1.97
C HIS A 232 2.97 -15.30 1.10
N ALA A 233 2.12 -16.05 0.43
CA ALA A 233 2.55 -17.08 -0.52
C ALA A 233 1.53 -17.20 -1.66
N GLN A 234 1.94 -17.76 -2.78
CA GLN A 234 1.14 -17.89 -3.98
C GLN A 234 1.06 -19.35 -4.42
N ARG A 235 -0.13 -19.82 -4.76
CA ARG A 235 -0.29 -21.06 -5.53
C ARG A 235 0.24 -20.84 -6.95
N PRO A 236 0.99 -21.79 -7.55
CA PRO A 236 1.49 -21.64 -8.91
C PRO A 236 0.39 -21.23 -9.90
N PRO A 237 0.61 -20.20 -10.72
CA PRO A 237 -0.37 -19.79 -11.72
C PRO A 237 -0.31 -20.71 -12.94
N ARG A 238 -1.46 -21.02 -13.55
CA ARG A 238 -1.51 -21.25 -14.99
C ARG A 238 -1.55 -19.90 -15.69
N ALA A 239 -1.03 -19.83 -16.91
CA ALA A 239 -0.88 -18.61 -17.69
C ALA A 239 -2.23 -18.00 -18.11
N ALA A 240 -3.01 -17.51 -17.17
CA ALA A 240 -4.22 -16.74 -17.42
C ALA A 240 -3.97 -15.29 -17.02
N ALA A 241 -4.19 -14.38 -17.97
CA ALA A 241 -4.21 -12.95 -17.69
C ALA A 241 -5.30 -12.65 -16.65
N ARG A 242 -4.98 -11.76 -15.68
CA ARG A 242 -5.94 -11.26 -14.73
C ARG A 242 -7.05 -10.51 -15.51
N PRO A 243 -8.34 -10.76 -15.25
CA PRO A 243 -9.40 -10.07 -15.99
C PRO A 243 -9.29 -8.57 -15.77
N ALA A 244 -9.53 -7.80 -16.82
CA ALA A 244 -9.62 -6.34 -16.72
C ALA A 244 -10.87 -5.97 -15.91
N VAL A 245 -10.70 -5.12 -14.90
CA VAL A 245 -11.78 -4.63 -14.03
C VAL A 245 -11.75 -3.11 -14.05
N SER A 246 -12.85 -2.48 -14.50
CA SER A 246 -12.99 -1.03 -14.42
C SER A 246 -13.13 -0.59 -12.96
N LEU A 247 -12.33 0.41 -12.56
CA LEU A 247 -12.37 1.05 -11.25
C LEU A 247 -13.07 2.42 -11.31
N CYS A 248 -13.61 2.81 -12.47
CA CYS A 248 -14.25 4.09 -12.69
C CYS A 248 -15.64 4.17 -12.03
N ARG A 249 -15.77 4.97 -10.97
CA ARG A 249 -17.01 5.12 -10.19
C ARG A 249 -17.61 6.52 -10.22
N HIS A 250 -16.82 7.52 -10.59
CA HIS A 250 -17.21 8.93 -10.50
C HIS A 250 -17.49 9.54 -11.88
N PRO A 251 -18.76 9.75 -12.26
CA PRO A 251 -19.11 10.33 -13.57
C PRO A 251 -18.42 11.70 -13.81
N GLY A 252 -18.22 12.48 -12.75
CA GLY A 252 -17.53 13.76 -12.80
C GLY A 252 -16.06 13.72 -13.20
N LEU A 253 -15.43 12.54 -13.19
CA LEU A 253 -14.04 12.36 -13.63
C LEU A 253 -13.91 11.72 -15.01
N ARG A 254 -15.02 11.39 -15.68
CA ARG A 254 -14.99 10.81 -17.02
C ARG A 254 -14.30 11.75 -18.01
N ASN A 255 -13.39 11.20 -18.80
CA ASN A 255 -12.58 11.93 -19.79
C ASN A 255 -11.98 13.24 -19.24
N ALA A 256 -11.46 13.21 -18.02
CA ALA A 256 -11.03 14.41 -17.31
C ALA A 256 -9.59 14.34 -16.79
N VAL A 257 -8.94 13.18 -16.80
CA VAL A 257 -7.65 12.97 -16.15
C VAL A 257 -6.54 12.80 -17.18
N SER A 258 -5.56 13.71 -17.16
CA SER A 258 -4.28 13.59 -17.86
C SER A 258 -3.28 12.87 -16.94
N PHE A 259 -2.70 11.78 -17.40
CA PHE A 259 -1.63 11.06 -16.69
C PHE A 259 -0.28 11.54 -17.23
N VAL A 260 0.62 12.01 -16.36
CA VAL A 260 1.98 12.44 -16.72
C VAL A 260 2.98 11.42 -16.19
N ILE A 261 3.69 10.76 -17.09
CA ILE A 261 4.61 9.65 -16.79
C ILE A 261 5.99 9.96 -17.36
N PRO A 262 6.96 10.40 -16.54
CA PRO A 262 8.34 10.56 -16.98
C PRO A 262 8.99 9.19 -17.18
N CYS A 263 9.62 9.01 -18.35
CA CYS A 263 10.22 7.76 -18.80
C CYS A 263 11.71 7.97 -19.11
N HIS A 264 12.59 7.18 -18.50
CA HIS A 264 14.01 7.16 -18.82
C HIS A 264 14.57 5.75 -18.72
N ASN A 265 14.78 5.09 -19.87
CA ASN A 265 15.12 3.68 -19.99
C ASN A 265 14.07 2.77 -19.31
N GLU A 266 12.82 2.89 -19.76
CA GLU A 266 11.66 2.23 -19.16
C GLU A 266 10.87 1.41 -20.20
N GLU A 267 11.52 0.95 -21.29
CA GLU A 267 10.91 0.18 -22.38
C GLU A 267 9.99 -0.94 -21.88
N MET A 268 10.44 -1.71 -20.87
CA MET A 268 9.70 -2.86 -20.33
C MET A 268 8.52 -2.47 -19.42
N ASN A 269 8.57 -1.29 -18.80
CA ASN A 269 7.58 -0.88 -17.80
C ASN A 269 6.41 -0.10 -18.39
N ILE A 270 6.61 0.58 -19.52
CA ILE A 270 5.59 1.44 -20.14
C ILE A 270 4.37 0.63 -20.62
N PRO A 271 4.49 -0.45 -21.42
CA PRO A 271 3.31 -1.12 -21.95
C PRO A 271 2.40 -1.71 -20.86
N PRO A 272 2.88 -2.45 -19.85
CA PRO A 272 2.00 -2.96 -18.81
C PRO A 272 1.37 -1.87 -17.95
N LEU A 273 2.04 -0.73 -17.73
CA LEU A 273 1.46 0.40 -17.01
C LEU A 273 0.34 1.05 -17.83
N VAL A 274 0.57 1.37 -19.09
CA VAL A 274 -0.41 1.99 -20.00
C VAL A 274 -1.63 1.07 -20.15
N ASN A 275 -1.40 -0.22 -20.44
CA ASN A 275 -2.50 -1.19 -20.53
C ASN A 275 -3.28 -1.31 -19.23
N GLY A 276 -2.61 -1.27 -18.09
CA GLY A 276 -3.26 -1.26 -16.78
C GLY A 276 -4.11 -0.01 -16.56
N LEU A 277 -3.60 1.17 -16.88
CA LEU A 277 -4.34 2.43 -16.79
C LEU A 277 -5.59 2.41 -17.67
N LEU A 278 -5.46 2.00 -18.93
CA LEU A 278 -6.58 1.94 -19.86
C LEU A 278 -7.63 0.89 -19.43
N SER A 279 -7.19 -0.24 -18.90
CA SER A 279 -8.09 -1.31 -18.46
C SER A 279 -8.87 -0.96 -17.19
N HIS A 280 -8.24 -0.26 -16.24
CA HIS A 280 -8.85 0.04 -14.94
C HIS A 280 -9.51 1.42 -14.90
N TYR A 281 -8.93 2.40 -15.60
CA TYR A 281 -9.35 3.80 -15.55
C TYR A 281 -9.63 4.41 -16.93
N GLY A 282 -9.84 3.57 -17.96
CA GLY A 282 -10.02 4.04 -19.33
C GLY A 282 -11.10 5.10 -19.50
N ASP A 283 -12.20 5.02 -18.72
CA ASP A 283 -13.25 6.04 -18.75
C ASP A 283 -12.81 7.40 -18.13
N TYR A 284 -11.79 7.41 -17.25
CA TYR A 284 -11.26 8.64 -16.66
C TYR A 284 -10.17 9.26 -17.51
N VAL A 285 -9.48 8.45 -18.32
CA VAL A 285 -8.36 8.88 -19.14
C VAL A 285 -8.84 9.90 -20.17
N HIS A 286 -8.36 11.14 -20.03
CA HIS A 286 -8.41 12.17 -21.09
C HIS A 286 -7.22 11.97 -22.02
N GLU A 287 -6.02 11.86 -21.45
CA GLU A 287 -4.78 11.57 -22.16
C GLU A 287 -3.74 10.93 -21.23
N ILE A 288 -2.78 10.23 -21.82
CA ILE A 288 -1.59 9.69 -21.15
C ILE A 288 -0.37 10.33 -21.79
N VAL A 289 0.26 11.28 -21.11
CA VAL A 289 1.45 12.00 -21.57
C VAL A 289 2.69 11.21 -21.15
N LEU A 290 3.31 10.52 -22.08
CA LEU A 290 4.56 9.79 -21.91
C LEU A 290 5.75 10.68 -22.26
N VAL A 291 6.55 11.04 -21.25
CA VAL A 291 7.67 11.97 -21.44
C VAL A 291 8.98 11.19 -21.51
N ASN A 292 9.47 10.94 -22.70
CA ASN A 292 10.78 10.32 -22.91
C ASN A 292 11.90 11.31 -22.61
N ASP A 293 12.59 11.12 -21.51
CA ASP A 293 13.70 11.95 -21.06
C ASP A 293 15.03 11.52 -21.68
N ASN A 294 15.10 11.53 -23.02
CA ASN A 294 16.28 11.15 -23.80
C ASN A 294 16.82 9.75 -23.39
N SER A 295 15.99 8.73 -23.52
CA SER A 295 16.34 7.33 -23.25
C SER A 295 17.31 6.78 -24.30
N ARG A 296 18.04 5.73 -23.93
CA ARG A 296 19.03 5.07 -24.79
C ARG A 296 18.63 3.63 -25.18
N ASP A 297 17.56 3.12 -24.61
CA ASP A 297 16.92 1.82 -24.91
C ASP A 297 15.74 2.01 -25.89
N GLY A 298 14.93 1.00 -26.10
CA GLY A 298 13.74 1.03 -26.97
C GLY A 298 12.55 1.81 -26.40
N THR A 299 12.74 2.70 -25.42
CA THR A 299 11.68 3.52 -24.82
C THR A 299 10.98 4.40 -25.85
N ALA A 300 11.76 5.08 -26.74
CA ALA A 300 11.19 5.99 -27.74
C ALA A 300 10.31 5.25 -28.75
N GLU A 301 10.79 4.11 -29.25
CA GLU A 301 10.07 3.23 -30.18
C GLU A 301 8.80 2.68 -29.56
N THR A 302 8.88 2.26 -28.30
CA THR A 302 7.72 1.75 -27.55
C THR A 302 6.66 2.83 -27.35
N ILE A 303 7.04 4.06 -27.02
CA ILE A 303 6.11 5.19 -26.91
C ILE A 303 5.46 5.47 -28.27
N ASN A 304 6.23 5.57 -29.35
CA ASN A 304 5.70 5.84 -30.69
C ASN A 304 4.70 4.77 -31.17
N ARG A 305 4.96 3.50 -30.85
CA ARG A 305 4.03 2.40 -31.14
C ARG A 305 2.70 2.58 -30.36
N LEU A 306 2.75 2.88 -29.07
CA LEU A 306 1.56 3.09 -28.27
C LEU A 306 0.74 4.30 -28.71
N VAL A 307 1.39 5.39 -29.14
CA VAL A 307 0.72 6.55 -29.78
C VAL A 307 -0.03 6.15 -31.03
N ALA A 308 0.53 5.26 -31.84
CA ALA A 308 -0.15 4.74 -33.04
C ALA A 308 -1.34 3.80 -32.71
N GLU A 309 -1.31 3.14 -31.57
CA GLU A 309 -2.35 2.20 -31.11
C GLU A 309 -3.56 2.90 -30.43
N ASP A 310 -3.33 3.98 -29.68
CA ASP A 310 -4.41 4.68 -28.94
C ASP A 310 -4.22 6.22 -29.03
N PRO A 311 -5.18 6.96 -29.60
CA PRO A 311 -5.08 8.42 -29.80
C PRO A 311 -5.05 9.23 -28.49
N ARG A 312 -5.35 8.62 -27.34
CA ARG A 312 -5.25 9.26 -26.02
C ARG A 312 -3.81 9.27 -25.51
N ILE A 313 -2.87 8.61 -26.18
CA ILE A 313 -1.46 8.58 -25.77
C ILE A 313 -0.72 9.72 -26.48
N VAL A 314 -0.06 10.55 -25.69
CA VAL A 314 0.69 11.72 -26.17
C VAL A 314 2.17 11.50 -25.86
N ALA A 315 3.02 11.60 -26.87
CA ALA A 315 4.47 11.51 -26.72
C ALA A 315 5.10 12.89 -26.58
N VAL A 316 6.00 13.03 -25.60
CA VAL A 316 6.89 14.17 -25.44
C VAL A 316 8.33 13.66 -25.45
N HIS A 317 9.03 13.81 -26.56
CA HIS A 317 10.44 13.42 -26.70
C HIS A 317 11.36 14.58 -26.37
N ARG A 318 12.06 14.49 -25.27
CA ARG A 318 12.98 15.55 -24.81
C ARG A 318 14.38 15.36 -25.40
N GLN A 319 15.04 16.47 -25.60
CA GLN A 319 16.46 16.54 -25.89
C GLN A 319 17.26 16.78 -24.60
N PRO A 320 18.55 16.46 -24.55
CA PRO A 320 19.42 16.83 -23.41
C PRO A 320 19.32 18.33 -23.08
N PRO A 321 19.49 18.68 -21.78
CA PRO A 321 19.92 17.86 -20.65
C PRO A 321 18.77 17.09 -20.02
N ASN A 322 19.04 15.84 -19.58
CA ASN A 322 18.09 14.99 -18.88
C ASN A 322 17.73 15.52 -17.49
N GLY A 323 16.66 14.99 -16.92
CA GLY A 323 16.27 15.23 -15.53
C GLY A 323 14.78 15.07 -15.32
N VAL A 324 14.40 14.27 -14.32
CA VAL A 324 12.99 13.98 -14.01
C VAL A 324 12.17 15.24 -13.73
N GLY A 325 12.76 16.29 -13.13
CA GLY A 325 12.08 17.57 -12.90
C GLY A 325 11.80 18.30 -14.20
N ARG A 326 12.72 18.23 -15.17
CA ARG A 326 12.50 18.79 -16.51
C ARG A 326 11.43 18.00 -17.26
N ALA A 327 11.46 16.68 -17.16
CA ALA A 327 10.44 15.82 -17.77
C ALA A 327 9.04 16.09 -17.20
N LEU A 328 8.91 16.25 -15.89
CA LEU A 328 7.64 16.62 -15.26
C LEU A 328 7.15 17.99 -15.69
N ARG A 329 8.05 18.99 -15.79
CA ARG A 329 7.70 20.33 -16.28
C ARG A 329 7.13 20.28 -17.70
N ASP A 330 7.83 19.60 -18.61
CA ASP A 330 7.44 19.51 -20.00
C ASP A 330 6.17 18.65 -20.15
N GLY A 331 6.03 17.60 -19.33
CA GLY A 331 4.82 16.78 -19.25
C GLY A 331 3.59 17.55 -18.76
N TYR A 332 3.71 18.34 -17.67
CA TYR A 332 2.58 19.14 -17.19
C TYR A 332 2.17 20.22 -18.20
N ALA A 333 3.13 20.84 -18.88
CA ALA A 333 2.84 21.82 -19.94
C ALA A 333 2.08 21.22 -21.13
N ALA A 334 2.26 19.94 -21.41
CA ALA A 334 1.56 19.23 -22.48
C ALA A 334 0.14 18.79 -22.11
N THR A 335 -0.26 18.87 -20.82
CA THR A 335 -1.58 18.40 -20.38
C THR A 335 -2.71 19.37 -20.72
N THR A 336 -3.88 18.80 -21.05
CA THR A 336 -5.10 19.54 -21.36
C THR A 336 -6.28 19.19 -20.44
N GLY A 337 -6.19 18.05 -19.74
CA GLY A 337 -7.25 17.56 -18.87
C GLY A 337 -7.57 18.47 -17.69
N ARG A 338 -8.79 18.30 -17.17
CA ARG A 338 -9.26 19.04 -16.00
C ARG A 338 -8.54 18.61 -14.71
N TRP A 339 -8.08 17.38 -14.66
CA TRP A 339 -7.25 16.82 -13.62
C TRP A 339 -5.94 16.32 -14.19
N VAL A 340 -4.88 16.39 -13.41
CA VAL A 340 -3.58 15.84 -13.77
C VAL A 340 -3.09 14.92 -12.67
N MET A 341 -2.70 13.71 -13.06
CA MET A 341 -2.05 12.73 -12.18
C MET A 341 -0.62 12.50 -12.65
N SER A 342 0.35 12.76 -11.80
CA SER A 342 1.74 12.38 -12.05
C SER A 342 2.07 11.06 -11.37
N MET A 343 2.83 10.19 -12.04
CA MET A 343 3.26 8.90 -11.51
C MET A 343 4.53 8.39 -12.19
N ASP A 344 5.26 7.49 -11.54
CA ASP A 344 6.44 6.83 -12.11
C ASP A 344 6.04 5.61 -12.96
N CYS A 345 6.87 5.23 -13.93
CA CYS A 345 6.62 4.08 -14.82
C CYS A 345 6.48 2.73 -14.10
N ASP A 346 7.08 2.57 -12.92
CA ASP A 346 7.07 1.33 -12.15
C ASP A 346 5.88 1.22 -11.18
N PHE A 347 4.91 2.15 -11.24
CA PHE A 347 3.75 2.21 -10.34
C PHE A 347 2.59 1.28 -10.70
N GLN A 348 2.81 0.26 -11.52
CA GLN A 348 1.77 -0.71 -11.89
C GLN A 348 1.06 -1.35 -10.69
N HIS A 349 1.78 -1.57 -9.59
CA HIS A 349 1.23 -2.14 -8.37
C HIS A 349 0.29 -1.21 -7.61
N LEU A 350 0.33 0.10 -7.89
CA LEU A 350 -0.53 1.11 -7.26
C LEU A 350 -1.88 1.29 -7.96
N LEU A 351 -2.07 0.73 -9.14
CA LEU A 351 -3.29 0.95 -9.93
C LEU A 351 -4.58 0.69 -9.12
N PRO A 352 -4.74 -0.42 -8.37
CA PRO A 352 -5.94 -0.62 -7.57
C PRO A 352 -6.11 0.37 -6.40
N GLU A 353 -5.00 0.99 -5.94
CA GLU A 353 -4.99 1.90 -4.80
C GLU A 353 -5.30 3.35 -5.21
N MET A 354 -5.07 3.69 -6.48
CA MET A 354 -5.35 5.03 -7.01
C MET A 354 -6.84 5.40 -6.93
N GLU A 355 -7.71 4.41 -6.80
CA GLU A 355 -9.14 4.60 -6.59
C GLU A 355 -9.45 5.52 -5.41
N ASP A 356 -8.72 5.39 -4.30
CA ASP A 356 -8.87 6.24 -3.13
C ASP A 356 -8.50 7.71 -3.42
N MET A 357 -7.61 7.96 -4.38
CA MET A 357 -7.27 9.33 -4.84
C MET A 357 -8.42 9.94 -5.65
N PHE A 358 -9.04 9.15 -6.52
CA PHE A 358 -10.21 9.60 -7.29
C PHE A 358 -11.43 9.83 -6.39
N ASP A 359 -11.62 9.03 -5.34
CA ASP A 359 -12.63 9.27 -4.32
C ASP A 359 -12.40 10.62 -3.63
N ALA A 360 -11.19 10.90 -3.19
CA ALA A 360 -10.85 12.18 -2.57
C ALA A 360 -11.08 13.37 -3.50
N ALA A 361 -10.81 13.21 -4.81
CA ALA A 361 -11.11 14.23 -5.82
C ALA A 361 -12.62 14.45 -5.99
N ALA A 362 -13.41 13.39 -6.00
CA ALA A 362 -14.86 13.44 -6.09
C ALA A 362 -15.50 14.07 -4.83
N GLU A 363 -14.89 13.85 -3.65
CA GLU A 363 -15.27 14.48 -2.38
C GLU A 363 -14.88 15.96 -2.31
N GLY A 364 -14.24 16.48 -3.34
CA GLY A 364 -13.97 17.92 -3.51
C GLY A 364 -12.57 18.35 -3.11
N ALA A 365 -11.60 17.45 -2.94
CA ALA A 365 -10.20 17.86 -2.80
C ALA A 365 -9.68 18.45 -4.13
N ASP A 366 -8.77 19.42 -4.05
CA ASP A 366 -8.13 20.04 -5.22
C ASP A 366 -6.73 19.47 -5.48
N VAL A 367 -6.08 19.00 -4.40
CA VAL A 367 -4.77 18.36 -4.42
C VAL A 367 -4.78 17.12 -3.54
N ILE A 368 -4.38 16.00 -4.09
CA ILE A 368 -4.31 14.71 -3.39
C ILE A 368 -2.88 14.17 -3.50
N PHE A 369 -2.26 13.93 -2.35
CA PHE A 369 -0.93 13.32 -2.24
C PHE A 369 -1.05 11.83 -1.95
N GLY A 370 -0.41 10.99 -2.76
CA GLY A 370 -0.17 9.59 -2.41
C GLY A 370 0.95 9.52 -1.38
N SER A 371 0.63 9.15 -0.15
CA SER A 371 1.58 9.16 0.97
C SER A 371 2.11 7.76 1.28
N ARG A 372 3.43 7.62 1.29
CA ARG A 372 4.14 6.42 1.74
C ARG A 372 4.25 6.33 3.27
N PHE A 373 3.96 7.40 3.97
CA PHE A 373 4.22 7.55 5.40
C PHE A 373 2.98 7.91 6.22
N SER A 374 1.81 7.68 5.69
CA SER A 374 0.59 7.75 6.45
C SER A 374 0.37 6.46 7.28
N ARG A 375 -0.56 6.53 8.22
CA ARG A 375 -0.83 5.42 9.16
C ARG A 375 -1.16 4.08 8.47
N LEU A 376 -1.81 4.12 7.32
CA LEU A 376 -2.27 2.95 6.57
C LEU A 376 -1.34 2.59 5.40
N SER A 377 -0.25 3.32 5.21
CA SER A 377 0.73 3.04 4.16
C SER A 377 1.53 1.77 4.46
N VAL A 378 1.99 1.10 3.42
CA VAL A 378 2.80 -0.12 3.50
C VAL A 378 4.09 0.07 2.72
N LEU A 379 5.22 -0.10 3.39
CA LEU A 379 6.54 -0.05 2.77
C LEU A 379 7.13 -1.46 2.66
N ILE A 380 7.44 -1.88 1.44
CA ILE A 380 7.99 -3.19 1.15
C ILE A 380 9.41 -3.07 0.60
N ASN A 381 10.41 -3.63 1.33
CA ASN A 381 11.84 -3.56 0.99
C ASN A 381 12.35 -2.13 0.75
N TYR A 382 11.77 -1.15 1.43
CA TYR A 382 12.18 0.24 1.29
C TYR A 382 13.49 0.47 2.07
N PRO A 383 14.57 0.99 1.46
CA PRO A 383 15.83 1.16 2.14
C PRO A 383 15.72 2.10 3.34
N PHE A 384 16.17 1.64 4.50
CA PHE A 384 16.09 2.39 5.76
C PHE A 384 16.67 3.80 5.66
N GLY A 385 17.84 3.95 5.02
CA GLY A 385 18.45 5.27 4.81
C GLY A 385 17.57 6.24 4.02
N LYS A 386 16.78 5.75 3.05
CA LYS A 386 15.80 6.57 2.32
C LYS A 386 14.63 6.98 3.22
N ILE A 387 14.18 6.10 4.12
CA ILE A 387 13.13 6.45 5.09
C ILE A 387 13.62 7.57 6.00
N LEU A 388 14.82 7.41 6.58
CA LEU A 388 15.38 8.39 7.49
C LEU A 388 15.57 9.76 6.83
N ALA A 389 16.17 9.79 5.64
CA ALA A 389 16.35 11.02 4.87
C ALA A 389 15.01 11.70 4.55
N ASN A 390 14.02 10.93 4.12
CA ASN A 390 12.68 11.44 3.83
C ASN A 390 12.02 12.01 5.09
N ARG A 391 12.06 11.30 6.22
CA ARG A 391 11.48 11.77 7.48
C ARG A 391 12.17 13.03 8.00
N ALA A 392 13.51 13.08 7.95
CA ALA A 392 14.28 14.27 8.32
C ALA A 392 13.87 15.49 7.47
N PHE A 393 13.79 15.31 6.15
CA PHE A 393 13.33 16.38 5.25
C PHE A 393 11.93 16.89 5.64
N HIS A 394 10.96 16.00 5.89
CA HIS A 394 9.59 16.40 6.23
C HIS A 394 9.47 17.04 7.62
N VAL A 395 10.25 16.60 8.60
CA VAL A 395 10.32 17.27 9.92
C VAL A 395 10.83 18.70 9.74
N LEU A 396 11.94 18.88 9.03
CA LEU A 396 12.50 20.20 8.74
C LEU A 396 11.53 21.08 7.94
N ALA A 397 10.86 20.51 6.94
CA ALA A 397 9.86 21.22 6.14
C ALA A 397 8.65 21.64 6.98
N ASN A 398 8.15 20.79 7.88
CA ASN A 398 7.06 21.15 8.79
C ASN A 398 7.44 22.26 9.77
N VAL A 399 8.68 22.24 10.30
CA VAL A 399 9.19 23.28 11.20
C VAL A 399 9.34 24.62 10.44
N ALA A 400 9.93 24.57 9.24
CA ALA A 400 10.28 25.77 8.47
C ALA A 400 9.07 26.37 7.73
N ILE A 401 8.17 25.53 7.18
CA ILE A 401 7.13 25.92 6.22
C ILE A 401 5.71 25.70 6.78
N ARG A 402 5.53 24.82 7.78
CA ARG A 402 4.24 24.42 8.38
C ARG A 402 3.26 23.85 7.34
N LEU A 403 3.53 22.65 6.86
CA LEU A 403 2.83 21.99 5.74
C LEU A 403 1.36 21.56 6.01
N GLY A 404 0.75 22.00 7.11
CA GLY A 404 -0.67 21.72 7.38
C GLY A 404 -1.01 20.24 7.61
N GLY A 405 -0.02 19.42 8.00
CA GLY A 405 -0.24 17.99 8.29
C GLY A 405 0.10 17.06 7.14
N VAL A 406 0.50 17.54 5.96
CA VAL A 406 0.97 16.71 4.85
C VAL A 406 2.29 16.02 5.23
N ARG A 407 2.35 14.70 5.06
CA ARG A 407 3.46 13.86 5.54
C ARG A 407 4.42 13.42 4.45
N ASP A 408 4.00 13.48 3.18
CA ASP A 408 4.82 13.05 2.04
C ASP A 408 4.60 13.91 0.79
N VAL A 409 5.22 15.09 0.76
CA VAL A 409 5.22 15.97 -0.41
C VAL A 409 6.19 15.51 -1.51
N SER A 410 7.13 14.62 -1.18
CA SER A 410 8.23 14.23 -2.06
C SER A 410 7.94 13.02 -2.97
N ASN A 411 6.78 12.39 -2.84
CA ASN A 411 6.37 11.33 -3.74
C ASN A 411 5.89 11.90 -5.08
N ASN A 412 6.15 11.21 -6.18
CA ASN A 412 5.66 11.66 -7.51
C ASN A 412 4.16 11.41 -7.69
N LEU A 413 3.58 10.41 -7.02
CA LEU A 413 2.14 10.15 -7.14
C LEU A 413 1.32 11.28 -6.52
N LYS A 414 0.79 12.13 -7.39
CA LYS A 414 -0.05 13.28 -7.03
C LYS A 414 -1.20 13.42 -8.03
N LEU A 415 -2.41 13.66 -7.53
CA LEU A 415 -3.56 14.06 -8.34
C LEU A 415 -3.93 15.50 -7.99
N MET A 416 -4.09 16.37 -8.99
CA MET A 416 -4.35 17.78 -8.78
C MET A 416 -5.21 18.36 -9.89
N ARG A 417 -5.83 19.52 -9.65
CA ARG A 417 -6.50 20.29 -10.69
C ARG A 417 -5.52 20.64 -11.80
N GLY A 418 -5.95 20.54 -13.07
CA GLY A 418 -5.10 20.78 -14.23
C GLY A 418 -4.54 22.19 -14.26
N GLU A 419 -5.31 23.19 -13.81
CA GLU A 419 -4.85 24.57 -13.68
C GLU A 419 -3.69 24.73 -12.70
N LEU A 420 -3.71 24.00 -11.57
CA LEU A 420 -2.61 23.99 -10.61
C LEU A 420 -1.36 23.34 -11.22
N ALA A 421 -1.54 22.20 -11.92
CA ALA A 421 -0.42 21.50 -12.55
C ALA A 421 0.30 22.36 -13.58
N ARG A 422 -0.44 23.00 -14.47
CA ARG A 422 0.10 23.90 -15.52
C ARG A 422 0.67 25.21 -14.95
N GLY A 423 0.23 25.61 -13.75
CA GLY A 423 0.76 26.77 -13.04
C GLY A 423 2.03 26.52 -12.24
N LEU A 424 2.51 25.26 -12.14
CA LEU A 424 3.70 24.92 -11.37
C LEU A 424 4.97 25.46 -12.04
N VAL A 425 5.87 25.98 -11.22
CA VAL A 425 7.19 26.41 -11.64
C VAL A 425 8.24 25.45 -11.11
N ILE A 426 8.84 24.67 -12.00
CA ILE A 426 9.78 23.62 -11.66
C ILE A 426 11.18 24.03 -12.07
N ASN A 427 12.00 24.37 -11.07
CA ASN A 427 13.40 24.81 -11.27
C ASN A 427 14.39 23.66 -11.02
N GLU A 428 14.06 22.74 -10.11
CA GLU A 428 14.94 21.62 -9.81
C GLU A 428 14.93 20.59 -10.95
N PRO A 429 16.11 20.25 -11.51
CA PRO A 429 16.15 19.35 -12.66
C PRO A 429 15.98 17.88 -12.31
N TRP A 430 16.27 17.48 -11.06
CA TRP A 430 16.33 16.09 -10.62
C TRP A 430 15.23 15.75 -9.61
N PHE A 431 15.42 14.69 -8.83
CA PHE A 431 14.43 14.16 -7.89
C PHE A 431 13.90 15.16 -6.85
N ALA A 432 14.66 16.20 -6.51
CA ALA A 432 14.20 17.27 -5.61
C ALA A 432 13.02 18.06 -6.21
N ALA A 433 12.80 18.01 -7.52
CA ALA A 433 11.61 18.55 -8.17
C ALA A 433 10.31 18.00 -7.59
N ASN A 434 10.26 16.73 -7.21
CA ASN A 434 9.06 16.17 -6.58
C ASN A 434 8.71 16.84 -5.25
N ALA A 435 9.72 17.22 -4.46
CA ALA A 435 9.53 18.00 -3.25
C ALA A 435 9.16 19.46 -3.56
N GLU A 436 9.80 20.07 -4.58
CA GLU A 436 9.46 21.41 -5.04
C GLU A 436 8.01 21.53 -5.49
N ILE A 437 7.54 20.60 -6.32
CA ILE A 437 6.14 20.49 -6.76
C ILE A 437 5.22 20.31 -5.55
N GLY A 438 5.55 19.36 -4.66
CA GLY A 438 4.73 19.07 -3.50
C GLY A 438 4.62 20.24 -2.52
N LEU A 439 5.68 21.00 -2.32
CA LEU A 439 5.67 22.20 -1.47
C LEU A 439 4.84 23.33 -2.10
N GLN A 440 4.95 23.55 -3.43
CA GLN A 440 4.10 24.51 -4.12
C GLN A 440 2.63 24.15 -3.96
N LEU A 441 2.25 22.91 -4.25
CA LEU A 441 0.88 22.43 -4.11
C LEU A 441 0.35 22.53 -2.68
N ALA A 442 1.19 22.23 -1.67
CA ALA A 442 0.83 22.36 -0.28
C ALA A 442 0.59 23.82 0.17
N LEU A 443 1.19 24.79 -0.53
CA LEU A 443 1.01 26.22 -0.27
C LEU A 443 -0.09 26.86 -1.10
N MET A 444 -0.36 26.36 -2.30
CA MET A 444 -1.32 26.88 -3.25
C MET A 444 -2.71 26.22 -3.14
N GLY A 445 -2.73 24.93 -2.79
CA GLY A 445 -3.97 24.17 -2.72
C GLY A 445 -4.86 24.58 -1.53
N GLU A 446 -6.15 24.73 -1.78
CA GLU A 446 -7.10 25.08 -0.73
C GLU A 446 -7.60 23.85 0.03
N ARG A 447 -7.95 22.78 -0.73
CA ARG A 447 -8.50 21.53 -0.19
C ARG A 447 -7.54 20.40 -0.48
N ILE A 448 -6.62 20.16 0.47
CA ILE A 448 -5.58 19.14 0.36
C ILE A 448 -6.00 17.88 1.08
N ARG A 449 -5.79 16.72 0.45
CA ARG A 449 -5.95 15.40 1.04
C ARG A 449 -4.68 14.57 0.88
N GLU A 450 -4.47 13.66 1.80
CA GLU A 450 -3.39 12.69 1.77
C GLU A 450 -3.99 11.28 1.82
N VAL A 451 -3.67 10.47 0.82
CA VAL A 451 -4.16 9.10 0.67
C VAL A 451 -3.01 8.13 0.93
N PRO A 452 -3.20 7.12 1.79
CA PRO A 452 -2.18 6.10 2.02
C PRO A 452 -1.97 5.27 0.77
N ILE A 453 -0.70 5.06 0.42
CA ILE A 453 -0.30 4.18 -0.67
C ILE A 453 0.72 3.16 -0.18
N SER A 454 0.82 2.03 -0.87
CA SER A 454 1.92 1.09 -0.69
C SER A 454 3.15 1.53 -1.51
N TRP A 455 4.33 1.10 -1.07
CA TRP A 455 5.56 1.17 -1.85
C TRP A 455 6.24 -0.18 -1.83
N ILE A 456 6.40 -0.75 -3.02
CA ILE A 456 7.14 -1.98 -3.24
C ILE A 456 8.42 -1.61 -3.97
N ASN A 457 9.58 -1.86 -3.34
CA ASN A 457 10.84 -1.60 -4.02
C ASN A 457 10.99 -2.55 -5.22
N ARG A 458 11.59 -2.06 -6.30
CA ARG A 458 11.84 -2.84 -7.52
C ARG A 458 12.54 -4.14 -7.18
N THR A 459 12.10 -5.24 -7.78
CA THR A 459 12.80 -6.53 -7.81
C THR A 459 13.91 -6.48 -8.85
N PHE A 460 14.84 -7.43 -8.82
CA PHE A 460 16.01 -7.41 -9.72
C PHE A 460 15.64 -7.41 -11.21
N ASP A 461 14.49 -7.96 -11.55
CA ASP A 461 13.90 -8.03 -12.89
C ASP A 461 13.30 -6.70 -13.39
N MET A 462 13.05 -5.75 -12.51
CA MET A 462 12.49 -4.42 -12.84
C MET A 462 13.55 -3.32 -13.00
N GLY A 463 14.84 -3.68 -13.01
CA GLY A 463 15.94 -2.73 -13.13
C GLY A 463 16.33 -2.03 -11.82
N GLN A 464 17.46 -1.31 -11.85
CA GLN A 464 17.99 -0.62 -10.67
C GLN A 464 17.42 0.79 -10.51
N SER A 465 17.11 1.17 -9.26
CA SER A 465 16.68 2.55 -8.95
C SER A 465 17.82 3.55 -9.18
N SER A 466 17.57 4.56 -10.00
CA SER A 466 18.51 5.66 -10.28
C SER A 466 18.68 6.66 -9.13
N PHE A 467 17.85 6.59 -8.10
CA PHE A 467 17.88 7.51 -6.96
C PHE A 467 19.04 7.20 -5.99
N LYS A 468 19.99 8.15 -5.86
CA LYS A 468 21.11 8.09 -4.91
C LYS A 468 20.97 9.17 -3.84
N VAL A 469 20.75 8.77 -2.56
CA VAL A 469 20.44 9.67 -1.43
C VAL A 469 21.46 10.81 -1.29
N LEU A 470 22.75 10.49 -1.30
CA LEU A 470 23.82 11.49 -1.11
C LEU A 470 23.90 12.53 -2.24
N LYS A 471 23.68 12.12 -3.49
CA LYS A 471 23.68 13.04 -4.65
C LYS A 471 22.46 13.94 -4.71
N SER A 472 21.31 13.48 -4.19
CA SER A 472 20.05 14.22 -4.23
C SER A 472 19.90 15.20 -3.05
N GLY A 473 20.64 15.02 -1.95
CA GLY A 473 20.48 15.77 -0.70
C GLY A 473 20.61 17.29 -0.84
N THR A 474 21.56 17.75 -1.65
CA THR A 474 21.80 19.19 -1.89
C THR A 474 20.61 19.88 -2.58
N GLY A 475 19.95 19.20 -3.52
CA GLY A 475 18.73 19.68 -4.17
C GLY A 475 17.59 19.85 -3.17
N TYR A 476 17.35 18.84 -2.32
CA TYR A 476 16.33 18.93 -1.28
C TYR A 476 16.59 20.05 -0.26
N ALA A 477 17.85 20.25 0.14
CA ALA A 477 18.24 21.34 1.04
C ALA A 477 17.99 22.72 0.39
N ARG A 478 18.32 22.88 -0.88
CA ARG A 478 18.09 24.11 -1.67
C ARG A 478 16.60 24.42 -1.77
N VAL A 479 15.79 23.43 -2.10
CA VAL A 479 14.32 23.56 -2.15
C VAL A 479 13.79 24.00 -0.81
N LEU A 480 14.16 23.30 0.27
CA LEU A 480 13.71 23.63 1.62
C LEU A 480 14.07 25.07 2.02
N TRP A 481 15.31 25.48 1.76
CA TRP A 481 15.77 26.83 2.10
C TRP A 481 15.01 27.90 1.32
N ARG A 482 14.79 27.70 0.02
CA ARG A 482 14.02 28.61 -0.84
C ARG A 482 12.59 28.80 -0.30
N PHE A 483 11.89 27.73 -0.04
CA PHE A 483 10.52 27.80 0.49
C PHE A 483 10.45 28.34 1.92
N ALA A 484 11.41 28.03 2.78
CA ALA A 484 11.50 28.60 4.12
C ALA A 484 11.66 30.13 4.10
N ARG A 485 12.47 30.66 3.15
CA ARG A 485 12.59 32.13 2.95
C ARG A 485 11.27 32.73 2.49
N LEU A 486 10.63 32.16 1.48
CA LEU A 486 9.36 32.65 0.95
C LEU A 486 8.25 32.70 2.01
N THR A 487 8.18 31.69 2.89
CA THR A 487 7.15 31.61 3.94
C THR A 487 7.40 32.55 5.11
N ARG A 488 8.66 32.89 5.43
CA ARG A 488 9.00 33.87 6.45
C ARG A 488 8.56 35.30 6.07
N PHE A 489 8.57 35.63 4.79
CA PHE A 489 8.29 36.99 4.29
C PHE A 489 6.83 37.24 3.90
N GLY A 490 5.92 36.31 4.06
CA GLY A 490 4.49 36.57 3.90
C GLY A 490 3.63 35.46 3.34
N ARG A 491 3.06 34.59 4.17
CA ARG A 491 2.05 33.59 3.79
C ARG A 491 0.82 34.18 3.06
N ARG A 492 0.41 35.41 3.38
CA ARG A 492 -0.71 36.08 2.71
C ARG A 492 -0.40 36.49 1.26
N ARG A 493 0.87 36.74 0.93
CA ARG A 493 1.28 37.07 -0.44
C ARG A 493 1.37 35.87 -1.36
N LEU A 494 1.73 34.67 -0.85
CA LEU A 494 1.86 33.45 -1.66
C LEU A 494 0.52 32.99 -2.25
N LYS A 495 -0.60 33.15 -1.55
CA LYS A 495 -1.95 32.84 -2.07
C LYS A 495 -2.42 33.81 -3.16
N ALA A 496 -1.84 35.02 -3.24
CA ALA A 496 -2.21 36.06 -4.18
C ALA A 496 -1.20 36.26 -5.34
N MET A 497 -0.07 35.53 -5.34
CA MET A 497 0.95 35.67 -6.38
C MET A 497 0.64 34.75 -7.55
N PRO A 498 0.65 35.28 -8.79
CA PRO A 498 0.70 34.41 -9.95
C PRO A 498 1.96 33.57 -9.93
N SER A 499 1.87 32.35 -10.42
CA SER A 499 2.96 31.32 -10.41
C SER A 499 4.32 31.85 -10.91
N ALA A 500 4.31 32.82 -11.81
CA ALA A 500 5.51 33.49 -12.32
C ALA A 500 6.31 34.28 -11.28
N ALA A 501 5.68 34.75 -10.21
CA ALA A 501 6.35 35.58 -9.20
C ALA A 501 7.13 34.72 -8.16
N LEU A 502 6.90 33.39 -8.11
CA LEU A 502 7.66 32.44 -7.29
C LEU A 502 9.05 32.12 -7.88
N CYS A 503 9.33 32.57 -9.12
CA CYS A 503 10.56 32.30 -9.86
C CYS A 503 11.68 33.31 -9.68
N ASN A 504 11.36 34.55 -9.37
CA ASN A 504 12.30 35.68 -9.41
C ASN A 504 12.86 36.05 -8.02
N THR A 505 12.71 35.18 -7.00
CA THR A 505 13.30 35.34 -5.68
C THR A 505 14.11 34.10 -5.27
#